data_8ff88474713a52218bbb13841d3ffa01
#
_entry.id   8ff88474713a52218bbb13841d3ffa01
#
_cell.length_a   1.000
_cell.length_b   1.000
_cell.length_c   1.000
_cell.angle_alpha   90.00
_cell.angle_beta   90.00
_cell.angle_gamma   90.00
#
_symmetry.space_group_name_H-M   'P 1'
#
loop_
_entity.id
_entity.type
_entity.pdbx_description
1 polymer ?
#
loop_
_entity_poly.entity_id
_entity_poly.type
_entity_poly.pdbx_seq_one_letter_code
_entity_poly.pdbx_strand_id
1 'polypeptide(L)'
;MSSLLEGKVALVTGAGHGIGRGHALELASHGATVVVNDLGSSVSGEGSGRDADVVVGIIEGRGGKAIADYGDVGDEAQVEAMVAKAFDEFGHLDIVVNNAGIVRDRAIWNMTAADFDLVMRVHVRGSWLVCRAVAKRWRAIAKSDGGSVYGRIINTTSGAGLLGNFGQTNYGPAKAALVGLTQTLSLELGGIGVTVNAISPGGITRLSGTISGTESVPEPDERPEGEFDPKDPSLASPVVAWLASEQAGYVTGQVIRAIGEDISLMQGWTRKVTVSSGGKRWDATKLGQVMATDIFGSRAPGLRLGS
;
A
#
# COMPACT_ATOMS: atom_id res chain seq x y z
N MET A 1 -5.82 -25.87 -13.95
CA MET A 1 -5.71 -24.42 -14.28
C MET A 1 -4.32 -24.01 -13.88
N SER A 2 -3.57 -23.29 -14.72
CA SER A 2 -2.25 -22.77 -14.31
C SER A 2 -2.45 -21.78 -13.15
N SER A 3 -1.62 -21.89 -12.13
CA SER A 3 -1.64 -20.97 -11.00
C SER A 3 -1.28 -19.55 -11.48
N LEU A 4 -1.98 -18.52 -10.99
CA LEU A 4 -1.86 -17.13 -11.46
C LEU A 4 -0.45 -16.55 -11.30
N LEU A 5 0.29 -17.02 -10.27
CA LEU A 5 1.60 -16.50 -9.86
C LEU A 5 2.67 -17.60 -9.74
N GLU A 6 2.48 -18.72 -10.45
CA GLU A 6 3.43 -19.83 -10.41
C GLU A 6 4.84 -19.38 -10.74
N GLY A 7 5.81 -19.76 -9.90
CA GLY A 7 7.21 -19.40 -10.06
C GLY A 7 7.55 -17.93 -9.78
N LYS A 8 6.63 -17.12 -9.29
CA LYS A 8 6.90 -15.74 -8.86
C LYS A 8 7.34 -15.68 -7.40
N VAL A 9 8.17 -14.72 -7.08
CA VAL A 9 8.61 -14.42 -5.70
C VAL A 9 8.03 -13.08 -5.28
N ALA A 10 7.35 -13.05 -4.13
CA ALA A 10 6.70 -11.88 -3.57
C ALA A 10 7.27 -11.50 -2.20
N LEU A 11 7.53 -10.24 -1.96
CA LEU A 11 7.80 -9.65 -0.66
C LEU A 11 6.55 -8.91 -0.19
N VAL A 12 6.02 -9.27 0.97
CA VAL A 12 4.90 -8.57 1.62
C VAL A 12 5.37 -8.02 2.96
N THR A 13 5.34 -6.69 3.11
CA THR A 13 5.74 -6.04 4.37
C THR A 13 4.56 -5.86 5.32
N GLY A 14 4.80 -6.02 6.64
CA GLY A 14 3.73 -6.00 7.65
C GLY A 14 2.74 -7.15 7.45
N ALA A 15 3.25 -8.34 7.14
CA ALA A 15 2.46 -9.50 6.73
C ALA A 15 2.10 -10.47 7.86
N GLY A 16 2.46 -10.17 9.10
CA GLY A 16 2.15 -11.03 10.25
C GLY A 16 0.66 -11.05 10.60
N HIS A 17 -0.08 -10.00 10.28
CA HIS A 17 -1.48 -9.83 10.68
C HIS A 17 -2.35 -9.13 9.64
N GLY A 18 -3.68 -9.30 9.78
CA GLY A 18 -4.72 -8.54 9.11
C GLY A 18 -4.57 -8.51 7.59
N ILE A 19 -4.57 -7.30 6.99
CA ILE A 19 -4.51 -7.10 5.54
C ILE A 19 -3.24 -7.73 4.93
N GLY A 20 -2.08 -7.50 5.54
CA GLY A 20 -0.81 -8.04 5.04
C GLY A 20 -0.75 -9.56 5.08
N ARG A 21 -1.28 -10.17 6.16
CA ARG A 21 -1.44 -11.62 6.27
C ARG A 21 -2.37 -12.16 5.18
N GLY A 22 -3.50 -11.49 4.95
CA GLY A 22 -4.39 -11.82 3.85
C GLY A 22 -3.71 -11.77 2.48
N HIS A 23 -2.91 -10.72 2.22
CA HIS A 23 -2.16 -10.62 0.97
C HIS A 23 -1.12 -11.73 0.80
N ALA A 24 -0.37 -12.06 1.87
CA ALA A 24 0.63 -13.13 1.83
C ALA A 24 0.00 -14.50 1.55
N LEU A 25 -1.10 -14.80 2.23
CA LEU A 25 -1.85 -16.05 2.04
C LEU A 25 -2.45 -16.15 0.64
N GLU A 26 -3.02 -15.08 0.12
CA GLU A 26 -3.62 -15.04 -1.23
C GLU A 26 -2.56 -15.23 -2.32
N LEU A 27 -1.43 -14.49 -2.26
CA LEU A 27 -0.35 -14.66 -3.21
C LEU A 27 0.21 -16.08 -3.19
N ALA A 28 0.39 -16.68 -2.01
CA ALA A 28 0.85 -18.06 -1.87
C ALA A 28 -0.15 -19.07 -2.45
N SER A 29 -1.46 -18.87 -2.25
CA SER A 29 -2.51 -19.74 -2.80
C SER A 29 -2.52 -19.77 -4.33
N HIS A 30 -2.02 -18.69 -4.95
CA HIS A 30 -1.83 -18.56 -6.39
C HIS A 30 -0.44 -19.00 -6.89
N GLY A 31 0.36 -19.67 -6.04
CA GLY A 31 1.64 -20.28 -6.42
C GLY A 31 2.88 -19.40 -6.28
N ALA A 32 2.76 -18.20 -5.72
CA ALA A 32 3.93 -17.41 -5.40
C ALA A 32 4.71 -17.97 -4.20
N THR A 33 6.04 -17.88 -4.26
CA THR A 33 6.88 -17.99 -3.06
C THR A 33 6.89 -16.66 -2.32
N VAL A 34 6.63 -16.65 -1.01
CA VAL A 34 6.40 -15.41 -0.27
C VAL A 34 7.49 -15.16 0.77
N VAL A 35 8.12 -14.01 0.70
CA VAL A 35 8.90 -13.43 1.81
C VAL A 35 7.93 -12.67 2.70
N VAL A 36 7.64 -13.22 3.85
CA VAL A 36 6.72 -12.67 4.86
C VAL A 36 7.55 -11.77 5.79
N ASN A 37 7.49 -10.46 5.58
CA ASN A 37 8.17 -9.52 6.46
C ASN A 37 7.20 -8.97 7.51
N ASP A 38 7.60 -9.08 8.78
CA ASP A 38 6.93 -8.41 9.89
C ASP A 38 7.93 -8.16 11.04
N LEU A 39 7.98 -6.94 11.53
CA LEU A 39 8.80 -6.59 12.70
C LEU A 39 8.26 -7.21 13.99
N GLY A 40 6.99 -7.65 14.01
CA GLY A 40 6.30 -8.14 15.21
C GLY A 40 6.02 -7.03 16.22
N SER A 41 5.90 -5.80 15.77
CA SER A 41 5.57 -4.67 16.63
C SER A 41 4.07 -4.58 16.90
N SER A 42 3.72 -3.85 17.99
CA SER A 42 2.35 -3.45 18.25
C SER A 42 1.81 -2.51 17.15
N VAL A 43 0.50 -2.27 17.14
CA VAL A 43 -0.15 -1.33 16.20
C VAL A 43 0.38 0.10 16.33
N SER A 44 0.97 0.47 17.49
CA SER A 44 1.63 1.76 17.72
C SER A 44 3.11 1.79 17.29
N GLY A 45 3.66 0.65 16.83
CA GLY A 45 5.05 0.54 16.38
C GLY A 45 6.06 0.26 17.49
N GLU A 46 5.63 -0.35 18.60
CA GLU A 46 6.48 -0.67 19.75
C GLU A 46 6.72 -2.19 19.84
N GLY A 47 7.93 -2.58 20.25
CA GLY A 47 8.30 -3.99 20.41
C GLY A 47 8.72 -4.68 19.11
N SER A 48 8.96 -5.98 19.22
CA SER A 48 9.27 -6.89 18.12
C SER A 48 8.81 -8.31 18.47
N GLY A 49 8.53 -9.12 17.46
CA GLY A 49 8.02 -10.48 17.62
C GLY A 49 8.37 -11.37 16.42
N ARG A 50 7.77 -12.55 16.38
CA ARG A 50 7.97 -13.54 15.31
C ARG A 50 6.65 -13.87 14.60
N ASP A 51 5.79 -12.88 14.41
CA ASP A 51 4.46 -13.05 13.80
C ASP A 51 4.56 -13.54 12.35
N ALA A 52 5.67 -13.21 11.67
CA ALA A 52 5.97 -13.72 10.34
C ALA A 52 6.08 -15.26 10.29
N ASP A 53 6.62 -15.91 11.33
CA ASP A 53 6.75 -17.39 11.38
C ASP A 53 5.40 -18.08 11.37
N VAL A 54 4.40 -17.49 12.02
CA VAL A 54 3.03 -18.03 12.05
C VAL A 54 2.46 -18.09 10.63
N VAL A 55 2.62 -17.02 9.86
CA VAL A 55 2.12 -16.94 8.47
C VAL A 55 2.91 -17.88 7.56
N VAL A 56 4.23 -17.99 7.74
CA VAL A 56 5.05 -18.97 7.02
C VAL A 56 4.55 -20.38 7.29
N GLY A 57 4.33 -20.76 8.57
CA GLY A 57 3.80 -22.09 8.92
C GLY A 57 2.44 -22.39 8.29
N ILE A 58 1.56 -21.38 8.16
CA ILE A 58 0.26 -21.55 7.50
C ILE A 58 0.43 -21.78 6.00
N ILE A 59 1.30 -20.99 5.34
CA ILE A 59 1.57 -21.14 3.89
C ILE A 59 2.15 -22.52 3.61
N GLU A 60 3.16 -22.96 4.39
CA GLU A 60 3.78 -24.28 4.24
C GLU A 60 2.80 -25.42 4.54
N GLY A 61 1.98 -25.26 5.58
CA GLY A 61 0.91 -26.23 5.91
C GLY A 61 -0.13 -26.40 4.80
N ARG A 62 -0.30 -25.40 3.93
CA ARG A 62 -1.15 -25.44 2.74
C ARG A 62 -0.40 -25.88 1.46
N GLY A 63 0.88 -26.28 1.59
CA GLY A 63 1.71 -26.75 0.47
C GLY A 63 2.37 -25.64 -0.34
N GLY A 64 2.28 -24.38 0.09
CA GLY A 64 3.00 -23.23 -0.51
C GLY A 64 4.45 -23.15 -0.03
N LYS A 65 5.16 -22.09 -0.46
CA LYS A 65 6.53 -21.80 -0.05
C LYS A 65 6.64 -20.40 0.53
N ALA A 66 7.27 -20.26 1.68
CA ALA A 66 7.49 -18.96 2.30
C ALA A 66 8.76 -18.95 3.16
N ILE A 67 9.30 -17.76 3.39
CA ILE A 67 10.33 -17.51 4.41
C ILE A 67 9.96 -16.28 5.23
N ALA A 68 10.33 -16.28 6.50
CA ALA A 68 10.13 -15.14 7.38
C ALA A 68 11.27 -14.13 7.27
N ASP A 69 10.92 -12.85 7.41
CA ASP A 69 11.86 -11.73 7.56
C ASP A 69 11.35 -10.79 8.68
N TYR A 70 12.27 -10.23 9.47
CA TYR A 70 11.94 -9.41 10.64
C TYR A 70 12.50 -7.99 10.54
N GLY A 71 12.91 -7.58 9.35
CA GLY A 71 13.53 -6.28 9.10
C GLY A 71 12.56 -5.12 9.32
N ASP A 72 13.06 -4.05 9.95
CA ASP A 72 12.37 -2.77 10.04
C ASP A 72 12.39 -2.06 8.67
N VAL A 73 11.24 -1.87 8.07
CA VAL A 73 11.11 -1.16 6.78
C VAL A 73 11.62 0.29 6.84
N GLY A 74 11.62 0.91 8.02
CA GLY A 74 12.16 2.25 8.23
C GLY A 74 13.69 2.30 8.34
N ASP A 75 14.40 1.17 8.35
CA ASP A 75 15.88 1.09 8.42
C ASP A 75 16.46 0.67 7.06
N GLU A 76 17.32 1.52 6.50
CA GLU A 76 17.86 1.30 5.16
C GLU A 76 18.69 0.02 5.05
N ALA A 77 19.52 -0.28 6.05
CA ALA A 77 20.40 -1.44 6.02
C ALA A 77 19.57 -2.75 6.13
N GLN A 78 18.52 -2.76 6.95
CA GLN A 78 17.65 -3.91 7.09
C GLN A 78 16.79 -4.12 5.84
N VAL A 79 16.33 -3.06 5.19
CA VAL A 79 15.62 -3.16 3.90
C VAL A 79 16.52 -3.69 2.78
N GLU A 80 17.77 -3.20 2.67
CA GLU A 80 18.72 -3.73 1.68
C GLU A 80 19.01 -5.22 1.95
N ALA A 81 19.13 -5.65 3.22
CA ALA A 81 19.31 -7.05 3.60
C ALA A 81 18.07 -7.90 3.29
N MET A 82 16.85 -7.40 3.56
CA MET A 82 15.57 -8.06 3.25
C MET A 82 15.43 -8.33 1.75
N VAL A 83 15.70 -7.31 0.92
CA VAL A 83 15.66 -7.46 -0.54
C VAL A 83 16.76 -8.40 -1.02
N ALA A 84 17.99 -8.27 -0.49
CA ALA A 84 19.08 -9.18 -0.81
C ALA A 84 18.73 -10.63 -0.52
N LYS A 85 18.17 -10.91 0.65
CA LYS A 85 17.72 -12.25 1.06
C LYS A 85 16.79 -12.90 0.04
N ALA A 86 15.81 -12.16 -0.49
CA ALA A 86 14.89 -12.70 -1.51
C ALA A 86 15.66 -13.11 -2.78
N PHE A 87 16.62 -12.29 -3.24
CA PHE A 87 17.43 -12.62 -4.41
C PHE A 87 18.41 -13.78 -4.14
N ASP A 88 19.00 -13.85 -2.95
CA ASP A 88 19.97 -14.87 -2.59
C ASP A 88 19.31 -16.25 -2.43
N GLU A 89 18.09 -16.31 -1.86
CA GLU A 89 17.36 -17.55 -1.63
C GLU A 89 16.64 -18.06 -2.90
N PHE A 90 16.13 -17.15 -3.75
CA PHE A 90 15.24 -17.53 -4.85
C PHE A 90 15.76 -17.11 -6.23
N GLY A 91 16.86 -16.36 -6.31
CA GLY A 91 17.44 -15.86 -7.55
C GLY A 91 16.76 -14.60 -8.12
N HIS A 92 15.55 -14.30 -7.68
CA HIS A 92 14.75 -13.15 -8.16
C HIS A 92 13.76 -12.67 -7.11
N LEU A 93 13.21 -11.48 -7.33
CA LEU A 93 12.07 -10.91 -6.62
C LEU A 93 11.20 -10.20 -7.67
N ASP A 94 9.96 -10.62 -7.80
CA ASP A 94 9.04 -10.17 -8.86
C ASP A 94 8.00 -9.18 -8.35
N ILE A 95 7.55 -9.36 -7.10
CA ILE A 95 6.38 -8.69 -6.54
C ILE A 95 6.76 -8.08 -5.21
N VAL A 96 6.42 -6.80 -5.01
CA VAL A 96 6.56 -6.08 -3.74
C VAL A 96 5.21 -5.52 -3.34
N VAL A 97 4.73 -5.90 -2.16
CA VAL A 97 3.55 -5.33 -1.52
C VAL A 97 3.99 -4.52 -0.30
N ASN A 98 4.00 -3.20 -0.44
CA ASN A 98 4.28 -2.27 0.66
C ASN A 98 3.02 -2.08 1.49
N ASN A 99 2.86 -2.90 2.53
CA ASN A 99 1.70 -2.88 3.39
C ASN A 99 2.04 -2.48 4.84
N ALA A 100 3.27 -2.63 5.30
CA ALA A 100 3.69 -2.28 6.66
C ALA A 100 3.19 -0.90 7.10
N GLY A 101 2.65 -0.81 8.29
CA GLY A 101 2.08 0.43 8.78
C GLY A 101 1.70 0.40 10.25
N ILE A 102 1.64 1.59 10.82
CA ILE A 102 1.25 1.85 12.20
C ILE A 102 0.26 3.01 12.25
N VAL A 103 -0.45 3.17 13.36
CA VAL A 103 -1.30 4.33 13.63
C VAL A 103 -0.92 4.98 14.95
N ARG A 104 -0.92 6.31 14.97
CA ARG A 104 -0.77 7.16 16.16
C ARG A 104 -1.73 8.33 16.02
N ASP A 105 -3.03 8.01 16.15
CA ASP A 105 -4.11 8.95 15.88
C ASP A 105 -4.30 9.93 17.05
N ARG A 106 -4.27 11.22 16.74
CA ARG A 106 -4.53 12.32 17.66
C ARG A 106 -5.05 13.51 16.89
N ALA A 107 -5.92 14.31 17.50
CA ALA A 107 -6.22 15.62 16.95
C ALA A 107 -4.92 16.45 16.85
N ILE A 108 -4.79 17.29 15.82
CA ILE A 108 -3.53 17.98 15.50
C ILE A 108 -2.93 18.76 16.67
N TRP A 109 -3.76 19.34 17.52
CA TRP A 109 -3.31 20.11 18.69
C TRP A 109 -2.77 19.24 19.84
N ASN A 110 -2.96 17.91 19.76
CA ASN A 110 -2.44 16.92 20.72
C ASN A 110 -1.39 16.00 20.10
N MET A 111 -1.16 16.09 18.78
CA MET A 111 -0.19 15.23 18.08
C MET A 111 1.23 15.71 18.37
N THR A 112 2.10 14.79 18.74
CA THR A 112 3.52 15.09 18.93
C THR A 112 4.29 14.99 17.63
N ALA A 113 5.42 15.70 17.53
CA ALA A 113 6.33 15.53 16.39
C ALA A 113 6.84 14.08 16.28
N ALA A 114 7.09 13.41 17.40
CA ALA A 114 7.51 12.01 17.41
C ALA A 114 6.44 11.06 16.85
N ASP A 115 5.14 11.28 17.12
CA ASP A 115 4.04 10.53 16.55
C ASP A 115 3.95 10.73 15.02
N PHE A 116 4.15 11.98 14.58
CA PHE A 116 4.19 12.31 13.16
C PHE A 116 5.37 11.64 12.46
N ASP A 117 6.59 11.85 12.98
CA ASP A 117 7.83 11.34 12.38
C ASP A 117 7.85 9.82 12.29
N LEU A 118 7.36 9.11 13.31
CA LEU A 118 7.34 7.66 13.31
C LEU A 118 6.38 7.12 12.23
N VAL A 119 5.18 7.70 12.08
CA VAL A 119 4.23 7.32 11.04
C VAL A 119 4.81 7.58 9.65
N MET A 120 5.41 8.76 9.42
CA MET A 120 6.07 9.09 8.16
C MET A 120 7.26 8.15 7.88
N ARG A 121 8.04 7.80 8.91
CA ARG A 121 9.17 6.88 8.80
C ARG A 121 8.74 5.50 8.32
N VAL A 122 7.71 4.92 8.94
CA VAL A 122 7.25 3.58 8.58
C VAL A 122 6.57 3.58 7.20
N HIS A 123 5.58 4.44 7.00
CA HIS A 123 4.76 4.40 5.79
C HIS A 123 5.47 4.94 4.56
N VAL A 124 6.00 6.17 4.65
CA VAL A 124 6.53 6.87 3.47
C VAL A 124 7.98 6.46 3.19
N ARG A 125 8.84 6.66 4.19
CA ARG A 125 10.27 6.31 4.05
C ARG A 125 10.45 4.81 3.86
N GLY A 126 9.72 3.98 4.62
CA GLY A 126 9.80 2.52 4.52
C GLY A 126 9.42 2.02 3.14
N SER A 127 8.25 2.40 2.62
CA SER A 127 7.84 2.01 1.26
C SER A 127 8.81 2.52 0.20
N TRP A 128 9.32 3.75 0.35
CA TRP A 128 10.31 4.30 -0.57
C TRP A 128 11.63 3.52 -0.54
N LEU A 129 12.12 3.14 0.64
CA LEU A 129 13.35 2.33 0.78
C LEU A 129 13.21 0.98 0.09
N VAL A 130 12.10 0.26 0.31
CA VAL A 130 11.84 -1.03 -0.34
C VAL A 130 11.76 -0.88 -1.86
N CYS A 131 11.01 0.12 -2.36
CA CYS A 131 10.94 0.41 -3.78
C CYS A 131 12.30 0.74 -4.37
N ARG A 132 13.11 1.55 -3.69
CA ARG A 132 14.47 1.92 -4.13
C ARG A 132 15.40 0.71 -4.19
N ALA A 133 15.38 -0.15 -3.17
CA ALA A 133 16.24 -1.33 -3.11
C ALA A 133 15.95 -2.30 -4.25
N VAL A 134 14.66 -2.60 -4.50
CA VAL A 134 14.26 -3.50 -5.59
C VAL A 134 14.46 -2.87 -6.96
N ALA A 135 14.17 -1.57 -7.13
CA ALA A 135 14.33 -0.87 -8.40
C ALA A 135 15.79 -0.84 -8.88
N LYS A 136 16.75 -0.69 -7.96
CA LYS A 136 18.19 -0.80 -8.30
C LYS A 136 18.52 -2.15 -8.94
N ARG A 137 18.02 -3.25 -8.37
CA ARG A 137 18.25 -4.61 -8.88
C ARG A 137 17.54 -4.85 -10.20
N TRP A 138 16.26 -4.50 -10.29
CA TRP A 138 15.49 -4.63 -11.53
C TRP A 138 16.09 -3.83 -12.69
N ARG A 139 16.55 -2.60 -12.41
CA ARG A 139 17.22 -1.79 -13.43
C ARG A 139 18.54 -2.43 -13.90
N ALA A 140 19.30 -3.05 -13.00
CA ALA A 140 20.54 -3.75 -13.36
C ALA A 140 20.23 -4.98 -14.22
N ILE A 141 19.22 -5.78 -13.86
CA ILE A 141 18.75 -6.95 -14.64
C ILE A 141 18.23 -6.50 -16.00
N ALA A 142 17.36 -5.49 -16.07
CA ALA A 142 16.86 -4.99 -17.37
C ALA A 142 18.00 -4.54 -18.28
N LYS A 143 19.06 -3.97 -17.74
CA LYS A 143 20.22 -3.53 -18.52
C LYS A 143 21.04 -4.71 -19.07
N SER A 144 21.12 -5.84 -18.34
CA SER A 144 21.83 -7.05 -18.78
C SER A 144 20.99 -7.92 -19.72
N ASP A 145 19.69 -7.99 -19.53
CA ASP A 145 18.81 -9.02 -20.13
C ASP A 145 17.92 -8.49 -21.27
N GLY A 146 18.30 -7.41 -21.90
CA GLY A 146 17.61 -6.94 -23.11
C GLY A 146 16.53 -5.89 -22.88
N GLY A 147 16.51 -5.22 -21.75
CA GLY A 147 15.76 -3.97 -21.54
C GLY A 147 14.48 -4.07 -20.71
N SER A 148 14.07 -5.27 -20.29
CA SER A 148 12.81 -5.46 -19.54
C SER A 148 12.96 -6.47 -18.41
N VAL A 149 12.19 -6.28 -17.35
CA VAL A 149 12.03 -7.24 -16.24
C VAL A 149 10.55 -7.42 -15.93
N TYR A 150 10.22 -8.53 -15.30
CA TYR A 150 8.93 -8.65 -14.63
C TYR A 150 9.03 -8.03 -13.25
N GLY A 151 8.31 -6.94 -13.02
CA GLY A 151 8.27 -6.26 -11.72
C GLY A 151 6.87 -5.74 -11.41
N ARG A 152 6.41 -5.92 -10.18
CA ARG A 152 5.10 -5.47 -9.69
C ARG A 152 5.28 -4.83 -8.32
N ILE A 153 4.91 -3.55 -8.20
CA ILE A 153 4.87 -2.84 -6.92
C ILE A 153 3.42 -2.50 -6.61
N ILE A 154 2.95 -2.91 -5.44
CA ILE A 154 1.63 -2.58 -4.93
C ILE A 154 1.81 -1.83 -3.59
N ASN A 155 1.49 -0.55 -3.56
CA ASN A 155 1.56 0.28 -2.36
C ASN A 155 0.20 0.32 -1.66
N THR A 156 0.17 0.21 -0.35
CA THR A 156 -1.08 0.27 0.42
C THR A 156 -1.38 1.70 0.87
N THR A 157 -2.28 2.38 0.17
CA THR A 157 -2.86 3.66 0.59
C THR A 157 -4.07 3.44 1.51
N SER A 158 -4.91 4.45 1.71
CA SER A 158 -6.08 4.39 2.57
C SER A 158 -7.12 5.44 2.17
N GLY A 159 -8.38 5.21 2.53
CA GLY A 159 -9.40 6.25 2.47
C GLY A 159 -9.00 7.54 3.18
N ALA A 160 -8.26 7.44 4.28
CA ALA A 160 -7.72 8.62 4.98
C ALA A 160 -6.75 9.44 4.13
N GLY A 161 -5.95 8.78 3.27
CA GLY A 161 -5.06 9.47 2.33
C GLY A 161 -5.77 10.04 1.11
N LEU A 162 -6.92 9.49 0.73
CA LEU A 162 -7.69 9.90 -0.44
C LEU A 162 -8.71 11.00 -0.11
N LEU A 163 -9.34 10.92 1.07
CA LEU A 163 -10.50 11.72 1.45
C LEU A 163 -10.28 12.54 2.74
N GLY A 164 -9.18 12.28 3.45
CA GLY A 164 -8.92 12.83 4.77
C GLY A 164 -9.66 12.06 5.88
N ASN A 165 -9.14 12.15 7.12
CA ASN A 165 -9.80 11.63 8.30
C ASN A 165 -9.42 12.48 9.52
N PHE A 166 -10.38 12.73 10.41
CA PHE A 166 -10.13 13.48 11.63
C PHE A 166 -9.17 12.71 12.56
N GLY A 167 -8.23 13.42 13.18
CA GLY A 167 -7.26 12.82 14.10
C GLY A 167 -6.07 12.15 13.43
N GLN A 168 -5.96 12.19 12.10
CA GLN A 168 -4.93 11.50 11.31
C GLN A 168 -4.07 12.46 10.48
N THR A 169 -3.64 13.57 11.07
CA THR A 169 -2.77 14.55 10.38
C THR A 169 -1.35 14.03 10.11
N ASN A 170 -0.99 12.86 10.64
CA ASN A 170 0.19 12.06 10.29
C ASN A 170 -0.14 10.97 9.26
N TYR A 171 -1.12 10.11 9.55
CA TYR A 171 -1.47 8.94 8.74
C TYR A 171 -2.09 9.32 7.39
N GLY A 172 -3.01 10.29 7.36
CA GLY A 172 -3.64 10.76 6.13
C GLY A 172 -2.60 11.26 5.12
N PRO A 173 -1.73 12.24 5.46
CA PRO A 173 -0.65 12.67 4.57
C PRO A 173 0.32 11.56 4.19
N ALA A 174 0.66 10.64 5.11
CA ALA A 174 1.52 9.50 4.79
C ALA A 174 0.89 8.60 3.71
N LYS A 175 -0.40 8.27 3.84
CA LYS A 175 -1.12 7.46 2.85
C LYS A 175 -1.38 8.20 1.53
N ALA A 176 -1.54 9.52 1.55
CA ALA A 176 -1.58 10.35 0.34
C ALA A 176 -0.22 10.38 -0.38
N ALA A 177 0.89 10.44 0.37
CA ALA A 177 2.24 10.39 -0.19
C ALA A 177 2.49 9.10 -0.98
N LEU A 178 1.91 7.96 -0.56
CA LEU A 178 2.02 6.69 -1.30
C LEU A 178 1.33 6.74 -2.66
N VAL A 179 0.27 7.53 -2.84
CA VAL A 179 -0.34 7.77 -4.15
C VAL A 179 0.64 8.51 -5.06
N GLY A 180 1.26 9.60 -4.57
CA GLY A 180 2.28 10.33 -5.31
C GLY A 180 3.50 9.47 -5.66
N LEU A 181 3.97 8.66 -4.70
CA LEU A 181 5.06 7.69 -4.91
C LEU A 181 4.69 6.68 -6.02
N THR A 182 3.48 6.13 -5.98
CA THR A 182 2.96 5.20 -7.00
C THR A 182 2.98 5.81 -8.39
N GLN A 183 2.44 7.03 -8.54
CA GLN A 183 2.40 7.74 -9.81
C GLN A 183 3.81 8.03 -10.35
N THR A 184 4.71 8.52 -9.49
CA THR A 184 6.09 8.85 -9.89
C THR A 184 6.85 7.59 -10.31
N LEU A 185 6.81 6.52 -9.50
CA LEU A 185 7.51 5.28 -9.81
C LEU A 185 6.95 4.58 -11.05
N SER A 186 5.66 4.72 -11.34
CA SER A 186 5.08 4.16 -12.58
C SER A 186 5.69 4.78 -13.84
N LEU A 187 6.04 6.06 -13.78
CA LEU A 187 6.74 6.76 -14.87
C LEU A 187 8.23 6.38 -14.95
N GLU A 188 8.91 6.26 -13.80
CA GLU A 188 10.33 5.96 -13.74
C GLU A 188 10.65 4.51 -14.14
N LEU A 189 9.77 3.56 -13.80
CA LEU A 189 10.02 2.12 -13.94
C LEU A 189 9.25 1.49 -15.11
N GLY A 190 8.25 2.15 -15.66
CA GLY A 190 7.43 1.63 -16.76
C GLY A 190 8.26 1.26 -18.00
N GLY A 191 9.33 2.04 -18.30
CA GLY A 191 10.22 1.78 -19.43
C GLY A 191 11.02 0.47 -19.33
N ILE A 192 11.07 -0.16 -18.16
CA ILE A 192 11.74 -1.46 -17.95
C ILE A 192 10.73 -2.60 -17.64
N GLY A 193 9.43 -2.40 -17.90
CA GLY A 193 8.40 -3.44 -17.74
C GLY A 193 7.80 -3.58 -16.33
N VAL A 194 8.13 -2.67 -15.40
CA VAL A 194 7.60 -2.68 -14.04
C VAL A 194 6.29 -1.92 -13.97
N THR A 195 5.25 -2.51 -13.37
CA THR A 195 4.02 -1.78 -13.03
C THR A 195 4.02 -1.39 -11.56
N VAL A 196 3.48 -0.21 -11.27
CA VAL A 196 3.37 0.33 -9.91
C VAL A 196 1.96 0.83 -9.68
N ASN A 197 1.24 0.22 -8.73
CA ASN A 197 -0.14 0.58 -8.41
C ASN A 197 -0.32 0.75 -6.91
N ALA A 198 -1.42 1.35 -6.50
CA ALA A 198 -1.81 1.47 -5.10
C ALA A 198 -3.16 0.80 -4.85
N ILE A 199 -3.27 0.11 -3.72
CA ILE A 199 -4.53 -0.43 -3.18
C ILE A 199 -4.97 0.40 -1.98
N SER A 200 -6.25 0.75 -1.90
CA SER A 200 -6.90 1.28 -0.69
C SER A 200 -7.85 0.22 -0.15
N PRO A 201 -7.35 -0.69 0.71
CA PRO A 201 -8.16 -1.78 1.23
C PRO A 201 -9.15 -1.30 2.28
N GLY A 202 -10.25 -2.05 2.44
CA GLY A 202 -11.15 -1.98 3.58
C GLY A 202 -10.98 -3.17 4.50
N GLY A 203 -11.77 -3.20 5.59
CA GLY A 203 -11.81 -4.28 6.57
C GLY A 203 -11.46 -3.81 7.98
N ILE A 204 -11.88 -4.61 8.97
CA ILE A 204 -11.53 -4.39 10.36
C ILE A 204 -10.25 -5.19 10.67
N THR A 205 -9.23 -4.48 11.15
CA THR A 205 -7.95 -5.03 11.58
C THR A 205 -7.62 -4.57 12.99
N ARG A 206 -6.55 -5.07 13.57
CA ARG A 206 -6.03 -4.53 14.84
C ARG A 206 -5.82 -3.02 14.79
N LEU A 207 -5.38 -2.49 13.64
CA LEU A 207 -5.19 -1.05 13.43
C LEU A 207 -6.52 -0.26 13.50
N SER A 208 -7.57 -0.75 12.85
CA SER A 208 -8.90 -0.09 12.87
C SER A 208 -9.68 -0.40 14.15
N GLY A 209 -9.43 -1.53 14.80
CA GLY A 209 -10.03 -1.93 16.07
C GLY A 209 -9.72 -0.97 17.21
N THR A 210 -8.54 -0.34 17.20
CA THR A 210 -8.18 0.72 18.17
C THR A 210 -9.08 1.95 18.08
N ILE A 211 -9.68 2.21 16.93
CA ILE A 211 -10.59 3.33 16.68
C ILE A 211 -12.04 2.95 17.06
N SER A 212 -12.43 1.69 16.80
CA SER A 212 -13.81 1.21 16.99
C SER A 212 -14.08 0.56 18.36
N GLY A 213 -13.05 0.37 19.20
CA GLY A 213 -13.19 -0.29 20.50
C GLY A 213 -13.49 -1.80 20.41
N THR A 214 -13.20 -2.43 19.29
CA THR A 214 -13.40 -3.88 19.07
C THR A 214 -12.20 -4.64 19.65
N GLU A 215 -12.42 -5.45 20.68
CA GLU A 215 -11.34 -6.11 21.44
C GLU A 215 -10.69 -7.32 20.73
N SER A 216 -11.37 -7.95 19.78
CA SER A 216 -10.83 -9.09 19.03
C SER A 216 -11.33 -9.07 17.60
N VAL A 217 -10.40 -9.15 16.66
CA VAL A 217 -10.68 -9.26 15.22
C VAL A 217 -10.05 -10.55 14.74
N PRO A 218 -10.84 -11.53 14.23
CA PRO A 218 -10.29 -12.76 13.67
C PRO A 218 -9.32 -12.47 12.54
N GLU A 219 -8.22 -13.21 12.50
CA GLU A 219 -7.30 -13.16 11.36
C GLU A 219 -7.95 -13.75 10.10
N PRO A 220 -7.49 -13.44 8.90
CA PRO A 220 -8.09 -13.90 7.64
C PRO A 220 -8.31 -15.41 7.57
N ASP A 221 -7.35 -16.19 8.05
CA ASP A 221 -7.38 -17.67 8.03
C ASP A 221 -8.14 -18.31 9.20
N GLU A 222 -8.56 -17.53 10.17
CA GLU A 222 -9.41 -17.95 11.29
C GLU A 222 -10.90 -17.78 11.01
N ARG A 223 -11.26 -17.21 9.86
CA ARG A 223 -12.64 -16.97 9.45
C ARG A 223 -13.27 -18.23 8.87
N PRO A 224 -14.58 -18.47 9.07
CA PRO A 224 -15.27 -19.60 8.47
C PRO A 224 -15.19 -19.57 6.95
N GLU A 225 -14.86 -20.69 6.34
CA GLU A 225 -14.80 -20.82 4.89
C GLU A 225 -16.20 -20.67 4.26
N GLY A 226 -16.30 -19.84 3.23
CA GLY A 226 -17.56 -19.59 2.50
C GLY A 226 -18.53 -18.61 3.15
N GLU A 227 -18.22 -18.05 4.31
CA GLU A 227 -19.02 -16.99 4.91
C GLU A 227 -18.49 -15.61 4.47
N PHE A 228 -19.37 -14.80 3.86
CA PHE A 228 -19.02 -13.43 3.44
C PHE A 228 -19.17 -12.47 4.63
N ASP A 229 -18.05 -11.92 5.10
CA ASP A 229 -18.02 -10.82 6.06
C ASP A 229 -17.47 -9.55 5.37
N PRO A 230 -18.27 -8.49 5.16
CA PRO A 230 -17.81 -7.27 4.49
C PRO A 230 -16.69 -6.53 5.27
N LYS A 231 -16.43 -6.96 6.51
CA LYS A 231 -15.37 -6.43 7.37
C LYS A 231 -14.07 -7.23 7.29
N ASP A 232 -14.06 -8.32 6.53
CA ASP A 232 -12.87 -9.15 6.36
C ASP A 232 -11.74 -8.36 5.66
N PRO A 233 -10.56 -8.21 6.29
CA PRO A 233 -9.44 -7.48 5.71
C PRO A 233 -8.84 -8.18 4.49
N SER A 234 -9.06 -9.47 4.29
CA SER A 234 -8.55 -10.23 3.15
C SER A 234 -9.32 -9.99 1.84
N LEU A 235 -10.50 -9.39 1.88
CA LEU A 235 -11.32 -9.13 0.67
C LEU A 235 -10.63 -8.27 -0.39
N ALA A 236 -9.63 -7.48 -0.01
CA ALA A 236 -8.80 -6.74 -0.96
C ALA A 236 -7.69 -7.58 -1.59
N SER A 237 -7.38 -8.78 -1.05
CA SER A 237 -6.23 -9.59 -1.46
C SER A 237 -6.34 -10.16 -2.87
N PRO A 238 -7.50 -10.59 -3.38
CA PRO A 238 -7.66 -10.99 -4.77
C PRO A 238 -7.29 -9.88 -5.77
N VAL A 239 -7.55 -8.61 -5.44
CA VAL A 239 -7.13 -7.48 -6.29
C VAL A 239 -5.61 -7.35 -6.30
N VAL A 240 -4.95 -7.59 -5.17
CA VAL A 240 -3.49 -7.58 -5.07
C VAL A 240 -2.88 -8.73 -5.89
N ALA A 241 -3.44 -9.94 -5.80
CA ALA A 241 -3.00 -11.07 -6.60
C ALA A 241 -3.18 -10.83 -8.11
N TRP A 242 -4.30 -10.22 -8.52
CA TRP A 242 -4.51 -9.82 -9.91
C TRP A 242 -3.51 -8.74 -10.35
N LEU A 243 -3.29 -7.68 -9.56
CA LEU A 243 -2.29 -6.63 -9.86
C LEU A 243 -0.86 -7.19 -9.92
N ALA A 244 -0.58 -8.24 -9.16
CA ALA A 244 0.69 -8.95 -9.17
C ALA A 244 0.89 -9.84 -10.41
N SER A 245 -0.15 -10.16 -11.16
CA SER A 245 -0.12 -11.10 -12.27
C SER A 245 0.27 -10.47 -13.63
N GLU A 246 0.46 -11.32 -14.62
CA GLU A 246 0.64 -10.90 -16.02
C GLU A 246 -0.63 -10.27 -16.61
N GLN A 247 -1.81 -10.67 -16.11
CA GLN A 247 -3.09 -10.15 -16.58
C GLN A 247 -3.25 -8.65 -16.34
N ALA A 248 -2.58 -8.10 -15.32
CA ALA A 248 -2.58 -6.68 -15.01
C ALA A 248 -1.36 -5.92 -15.58
N GLY A 249 -0.61 -6.49 -16.49
CA GLY A 249 0.60 -5.90 -17.06
C GLY A 249 0.39 -4.54 -17.77
N TYR A 250 -0.84 -4.22 -18.14
CA TYR A 250 -1.24 -2.94 -18.74
C TYR A 250 -1.69 -1.88 -17.70
N VAL A 251 -1.80 -2.26 -16.43
CA VAL A 251 -2.27 -1.39 -15.35
C VAL A 251 -1.07 -0.84 -14.59
N THR A 252 -0.84 0.46 -14.64
CA THR A 252 0.21 1.14 -13.87
C THR A 252 -0.19 2.56 -13.51
N GLY A 253 0.30 3.08 -12.40
CA GLY A 253 0.00 4.41 -11.88
C GLY A 253 -1.41 4.56 -11.31
N GLN A 254 -2.14 3.45 -11.11
CA GLN A 254 -3.54 3.47 -10.70
C GLN A 254 -3.70 3.31 -9.18
N VAL A 255 -4.82 3.83 -8.68
CA VAL A 255 -5.27 3.65 -7.29
C VAL A 255 -6.59 2.91 -7.32
N ILE A 256 -6.62 1.71 -6.74
CA ILE A 256 -7.82 0.87 -6.68
C ILE A 256 -8.26 0.78 -5.22
N ARG A 257 -9.53 1.06 -4.98
CA ARG A 257 -10.16 0.89 -3.67
C ARG A 257 -10.96 -0.40 -3.67
N ALA A 258 -10.71 -1.27 -2.68
CA ALA A 258 -11.40 -2.55 -2.50
C ALA A 258 -11.94 -2.63 -1.07
N ILE A 259 -13.25 -2.62 -0.90
CA ILE A 259 -13.94 -2.63 0.39
C ILE A 259 -15.18 -3.50 0.31
N GLY A 260 -15.24 -4.52 1.16
CA GLY A 260 -16.33 -5.48 1.12
C GLY A 260 -16.43 -6.11 -0.28
N GLU A 261 -17.57 -5.99 -0.92
CA GLU A 261 -17.85 -6.51 -2.27
C GLU A 261 -17.49 -5.53 -3.40
N ASP A 262 -17.13 -4.28 -3.06
CA ASP A 262 -16.93 -3.22 -4.03
C ASP A 262 -15.46 -3.02 -4.43
N ILE A 263 -15.21 -2.92 -5.74
CA ILE A 263 -13.95 -2.49 -6.31
C ILE A 263 -14.16 -1.20 -7.09
N SER A 264 -13.40 -0.16 -6.75
CA SER A 264 -13.49 1.15 -7.38
C SER A 264 -12.15 1.62 -7.91
N LEU A 265 -12.11 2.11 -9.14
CA LEU A 265 -10.96 2.86 -9.66
C LEU A 265 -11.06 4.31 -9.15
N MET A 266 -10.05 4.75 -8.41
CA MET A 266 -9.99 6.11 -7.90
C MET A 266 -9.40 7.05 -8.94
N GLN A 267 -10.14 8.07 -9.32
CA GLN A 267 -9.65 9.08 -10.24
C GLN A 267 -8.74 10.08 -9.49
N GLY A 268 -7.56 10.32 -10.05
CA GLY A 268 -6.61 11.29 -9.52
C GLY A 268 -7.03 12.75 -9.79
N TRP A 269 -6.11 13.69 -9.56
CA TRP A 269 -6.34 15.12 -9.76
C TRP A 269 -6.64 15.43 -11.22
N THR A 270 -7.84 15.95 -11.49
CA THR A 270 -8.28 16.44 -12.80
C THR A 270 -8.66 17.91 -12.71
N ARG A 271 -8.37 18.66 -13.79
CA ARG A 271 -8.82 20.05 -13.89
C ARG A 271 -10.32 20.06 -14.20
N LYS A 272 -11.13 20.40 -13.21
CA LYS A 272 -12.59 20.50 -13.38
C LYS A 272 -12.99 21.79 -14.11
N VAL A 273 -12.37 22.90 -13.72
CA VAL A 273 -12.63 24.23 -14.26
C VAL A 273 -11.30 24.99 -14.39
N THR A 274 -11.16 25.76 -15.45
CA THR A 274 -10.03 26.66 -15.65
C THR A 274 -10.56 28.01 -16.14
N VAL A 275 -10.14 29.08 -15.51
CA VAL A 275 -10.38 30.46 -15.97
C VAL A 275 -9.06 31.13 -16.32
N SER A 276 -9.10 31.99 -17.31
CA SER A 276 -7.91 32.71 -17.81
C SER A 276 -8.00 34.20 -17.50
N SER A 277 -6.89 34.78 -17.10
CA SER A 277 -6.75 36.24 -16.95
C SER A 277 -6.58 36.99 -18.27
N GLY A 278 -6.57 36.30 -19.42
CA GLY A 278 -6.35 36.89 -20.72
C GLY A 278 -4.93 37.47 -20.90
N GLY A 279 -3.92 36.84 -20.31
CA GLY A 279 -2.51 37.25 -20.38
C GLY A 279 -2.11 38.41 -19.45
N LYS A 280 -2.98 38.77 -18.50
CA LYS A 280 -2.70 39.79 -17.48
C LYS A 280 -2.47 39.19 -16.13
N ARG A 281 -1.73 39.88 -15.23
CA ARG A 281 -1.63 39.47 -13.86
C ARG A 281 -3.00 39.59 -13.19
N TRP A 282 -3.37 38.58 -12.38
CA TRP A 282 -4.58 38.61 -11.57
C TRP A 282 -4.52 39.74 -10.54
N ASP A 283 -5.63 40.45 -10.39
CA ASP A 283 -5.84 41.44 -9.34
C ASP A 283 -6.56 40.76 -8.17
N ALA A 284 -5.87 40.66 -7.02
CA ALA A 284 -6.39 39.97 -5.82
C ALA A 284 -7.74 40.54 -5.33
N THR A 285 -7.98 41.87 -5.57
CA THR A 285 -9.24 42.50 -5.12
C THR A 285 -10.46 42.06 -5.96
N LYS A 286 -10.21 41.55 -7.19
CA LYS A 286 -11.24 41.08 -8.13
C LYS A 286 -11.40 39.56 -8.14
N LEU A 287 -10.46 38.82 -7.53
CA LEU A 287 -10.50 37.35 -7.52
C LEU A 287 -11.74 36.80 -6.80
N GLY A 288 -12.24 37.45 -5.75
CA GLY A 288 -13.39 36.98 -4.98
C GLY A 288 -14.62 36.67 -5.84
N GLN A 289 -14.94 37.53 -6.81
CA GLN A 289 -16.05 37.29 -7.73
C GLN A 289 -15.77 36.14 -8.70
N VAL A 290 -14.59 36.14 -9.34
CA VAL A 290 -14.17 35.09 -10.28
C VAL A 290 -14.18 33.71 -9.60
N MET A 291 -13.63 33.62 -8.39
CA MET A 291 -13.62 32.36 -7.65
C MET A 291 -15.03 31.91 -7.28
N ALA A 292 -15.89 32.84 -6.82
CA ALA A 292 -17.26 32.50 -6.42
C ALA A 292 -18.13 32.07 -7.60
N THR A 293 -18.07 32.76 -8.75
CA THR A 293 -18.96 32.49 -9.88
C THR A 293 -18.40 31.45 -10.84
N ASP A 294 -17.12 31.58 -11.20
CA ASP A 294 -16.57 30.84 -12.33
C ASP A 294 -15.85 29.53 -11.90
N ILE A 295 -15.32 29.49 -10.68
CA ILE A 295 -14.59 28.31 -10.17
C ILE A 295 -15.47 27.44 -9.25
N PHE A 296 -16.06 28.02 -8.21
CA PHE A 296 -16.76 27.27 -7.16
C PHE A 296 -18.29 27.34 -7.26
N GLY A 297 -18.85 28.19 -8.10
CA GLY A 297 -20.25 28.56 -8.06
C GLY A 297 -20.53 29.45 -6.85
N SER A 298 -21.66 29.28 -6.18
CA SER A 298 -22.04 30.14 -5.04
C SER A 298 -21.23 29.90 -3.76
N ARG A 299 -20.59 28.75 -3.63
CA ARG A 299 -19.81 28.33 -2.43
C ARG A 299 -18.78 27.27 -2.77
N ALA A 300 -17.56 27.40 -2.21
CA ALA A 300 -16.58 26.33 -2.27
C ALA A 300 -17.13 25.04 -1.62
N PRO A 301 -17.05 23.89 -2.29
CA PRO A 301 -17.44 22.62 -1.71
C PRO A 301 -16.46 22.28 -0.58
N GLY A 302 -16.96 22.18 0.66
CA GLY A 302 -16.20 21.61 1.76
C GLY A 302 -16.05 20.10 1.60
N LEU A 303 -14.97 19.54 2.15
CA LEU A 303 -14.88 18.10 2.36
C LEU A 303 -16.01 17.68 3.33
N ARG A 304 -16.88 16.79 2.88
CA ARG A 304 -17.88 16.21 3.78
C ARG A 304 -17.20 15.05 4.51
N LEU A 305 -17.18 15.14 5.84
CA LEU A 305 -16.84 14.02 6.69
C LEU A 305 -17.97 13.00 6.59
N GLY A 306 -17.66 11.84 6.07
CA GLY A 306 -18.54 10.67 6.15
C GLY A 306 -19.69 10.64 5.14
N SER A 307 -19.55 9.90 4.13
CA SER A 307 -20.57 9.04 3.50
C SER A 307 -19.88 7.74 3.12
#